data_5d21aa90b6e37e4e1fee7d4f895d2103
#
_entry.id   5d21aa90b6e37e4e1fee7d4f895d2103
#
_cell.length_a   1.000
_cell.length_b   1.000
_cell.length_c   1.000
_cell.angle_alpha   90.00
_cell.angle_beta   90.00
_cell.angle_gamma   90.00
#
_symmetry.space_group_name_H-M   'P 1'
#
loop_
_entity.id
_entity.type
_entity.pdbx_description
1 polymer ?
#
loop_
_entity_poly.entity_id
_entity_poly.type
_entity_poly.pdbx_seq_one_letter_code
_entity_poly.pdbx_strand_id
1 'polypeptide(L)'
;MFKPGLLFFGVLAIGLTAFAVPAPSTPAEIVTAEVASSVTAPFQQFIKIYEKRHPGSTISATYLGGQVIQADVEGDNAIDVVIVGKNQTDKLTGHINPPVAILTNQEVILVPKRSTKVKSLKDLANPGVRVGLGNADSAVGTLARGVLKKAALDPAYGIDFPQKVRANTTFEGTSGVDVVNAVSSGTVDAAIAFVSDVDPSKFSGVGIPDNLNVQSVYYVFVPKSAKNAAAGNELVTLISSKQGDAILHSYGYLPPPKR
;
A
#
# COMPACT_ATOMS: atom_id res chain seq x y z
N MET A 1 53.95 -46.59 68.23
CA MET A 1 54.15 -45.53 67.23
C MET A 1 53.07 -45.72 66.12
N PHE A 2 51.88 -45.12 66.35
CA PHE A 2 50.72 -45.27 65.43
C PHE A 2 50.61 -44.04 64.56
N LYS A 3 50.57 -44.29 63.24
CA LYS A 3 50.21 -43.19 62.26
C LYS A 3 48.70 -43.18 62.01
N PRO A 4 48.05 -42.05 62.01
CA PRO A 4 46.63 -41.97 61.62
C PRO A 4 46.47 -41.91 60.10
N GLY A 5 45.58 -42.75 59.57
CA GLY A 5 45.16 -42.73 58.19
C GLY A 5 44.15 -41.59 57.90
N LEU A 6 44.39 -40.88 56.83
CA LEU A 6 43.55 -39.79 56.34
C LEU A 6 42.42 -40.37 55.45
N LEU A 7 41.17 -40.25 55.91
CA LEU A 7 39.97 -40.56 55.13
C LEU A 7 39.61 -39.39 54.20
N PHE A 8 39.69 -39.60 52.87
CA PHE A 8 39.16 -38.65 51.89
C PHE A 8 37.66 -38.93 51.71
N PHE A 9 36.83 -37.98 52.08
CA PHE A 9 35.41 -37.94 51.70
C PHE A 9 35.30 -37.32 50.29
N GLY A 10 34.97 -38.13 49.29
CA GLY A 10 34.61 -37.62 47.96
C GLY A 10 33.18 -37.06 47.95
N VAL A 11 33.05 -35.76 47.72
CA VAL A 11 31.73 -35.12 47.48
C VAL A 11 31.31 -35.37 46.05
N LEU A 12 30.30 -36.21 45.86
CA LEU A 12 29.66 -36.45 44.55
C LEU A 12 28.73 -35.28 44.21
N ALA A 13 29.15 -34.37 43.34
CA ALA A 13 28.31 -33.30 42.83
C ALA A 13 27.32 -33.86 41.77
N ILE A 14 26.06 -33.98 42.17
CA ILE A 14 24.99 -34.32 41.24
C ILE A 14 24.62 -33.05 40.44
N GLY A 15 25.07 -32.98 39.20
CA GLY A 15 24.68 -31.88 38.27
C GLY A 15 23.20 -31.97 37.93
N LEU A 16 22.40 -31.06 38.40
CA LEU A 16 21.02 -30.87 37.95
C LEU A 16 21.04 -30.28 36.52
N THR A 17 20.86 -31.13 35.52
CA THR A 17 20.55 -30.65 34.15
C THR A 17 19.12 -30.16 34.12
N ALA A 18 18.94 -28.83 34.12
CA ALA A 18 17.64 -28.21 33.88
C ALA A 18 17.21 -28.50 32.42
N PHE A 19 16.24 -29.35 32.24
CA PHE A 19 15.54 -29.49 30.95
C PHE A 19 14.77 -28.18 30.73
N ALA A 20 15.20 -27.40 29.72
CA ALA A 20 14.41 -26.26 29.26
C ALA A 20 13.09 -26.80 28.68
N VAL A 21 11.99 -26.54 29.37
CA VAL A 21 10.65 -26.79 28.83
C VAL A 21 10.50 -25.86 27.64
N PRO A 22 10.24 -26.35 26.42
CA PRO A 22 9.97 -25.48 25.28
C PRO A 22 8.77 -24.61 25.63
N ALA A 23 8.91 -23.28 25.44
CA ALA A 23 7.79 -22.36 25.58
C ALA A 23 6.62 -22.85 24.73
N PRO A 24 5.37 -22.77 25.21
CA PRO A 24 4.20 -23.16 24.44
C PRO A 24 4.23 -22.42 23.10
N SER A 25 4.32 -23.16 22.01
CA SER A 25 4.18 -22.61 20.66
C SER A 25 2.77 -22.01 20.57
N THR A 26 2.67 -20.71 20.38
CA THR A 26 1.39 -20.06 20.04
C THR A 26 0.80 -20.82 18.84
N PRO A 27 -0.50 -21.17 18.86
CA PRO A 27 -1.10 -21.86 17.73
C PRO A 27 -0.84 -21.07 16.44
N ALA A 28 -0.53 -21.78 15.36
CA ALA A 28 -0.38 -21.18 14.05
C ALA A 28 -1.67 -20.43 13.69
N GLU A 29 -1.59 -19.14 13.50
CA GLU A 29 -2.74 -18.27 13.23
C GLU A 29 -2.65 -17.76 11.79
N ILE A 30 -3.75 -17.88 11.04
CA ILE A 30 -3.86 -17.28 9.71
C ILE A 30 -4.62 -15.97 9.84
N VAL A 31 -3.95 -14.87 9.52
CA VAL A 31 -4.55 -13.54 9.44
C VAL A 31 -4.90 -13.25 7.99
N THR A 32 -6.18 -13.05 7.70
CA THR A 32 -6.65 -12.73 6.35
C THR A 32 -6.63 -11.22 6.13
N ALA A 33 -6.06 -10.78 5.01
CA ALA A 33 -5.98 -9.37 4.67
C ALA A 33 -6.46 -9.09 3.24
N GLU A 34 -7.28 -8.05 3.08
CA GLU A 34 -7.62 -7.49 1.78
C GLU A 34 -7.04 -6.09 1.64
N VAL A 35 -6.22 -5.92 0.61
CA VAL A 35 -5.40 -4.72 0.45
C VAL A 35 -5.61 -4.14 -0.95
N ALA A 36 -5.86 -2.84 -1.02
CA ALA A 36 -5.90 -2.14 -2.30
C ALA A 36 -4.63 -2.41 -3.11
N SER A 37 -4.78 -2.81 -4.37
CA SER A 37 -3.67 -3.26 -5.24
C SER A 37 -2.53 -2.24 -5.34
N SER A 38 -2.82 -0.95 -5.22
CA SER A 38 -1.80 0.11 -5.18
C SER A 38 -0.88 0.05 -3.95
N VAL A 39 -1.21 -0.73 -2.90
CA VAL A 39 -0.41 -0.86 -1.66
C VAL A 39 0.28 -2.24 -1.57
N THR A 40 0.25 -3.02 -2.64
CA THR A 40 0.81 -4.39 -2.67
C THR A 40 2.27 -4.45 -2.21
N ALA A 41 3.14 -3.63 -2.80
CA ALA A 41 4.58 -3.72 -2.57
C ALA A 41 4.98 -3.42 -1.11
N PRO A 42 4.55 -2.33 -0.47
CA PRO A 42 4.84 -2.11 0.95
C PRO A 42 4.15 -3.13 1.86
N PHE A 43 2.95 -3.62 1.52
CA PHE A 43 2.25 -4.59 2.36
C PHE A 43 3.02 -5.92 2.45
N GLN A 44 3.68 -6.36 1.38
CA GLN A 44 4.55 -7.53 1.41
C GLN A 44 5.74 -7.38 2.40
N GLN A 45 6.20 -6.17 2.69
CA GLN A 45 7.19 -5.96 3.75
C GLN A 45 6.56 -6.09 5.14
N PHE A 46 5.33 -5.61 5.34
CA PHE A 46 4.62 -5.79 6.60
C PHE A 46 4.38 -7.27 6.91
N ILE A 47 4.02 -8.08 5.91
CA ILE A 47 3.90 -9.54 6.05
C ILE A 47 5.19 -10.13 6.63
N LYS A 48 6.33 -9.87 6.00
CA LYS A 48 7.64 -10.39 6.44
C LYS A 48 7.98 -9.98 7.87
N ILE A 49 7.67 -8.73 8.25
CA ILE A 49 7.95 -8.22 9.60
C ILE A 49 7.01 -8.86 10.64
N TYR A 50 5.73 -8.99 10.31
CA TYR A 50 4.74 -9.58 11.18
C TYR A 50 5.05 -11.06 11.44
N GLU A 51 5.23 -11.86 10.41
CA GLU A 51 5.53 -13.29 10.51
C GLU A 51 6.85 -13.58 11.24
N LYS A 52 7.85 -12.68 11.08
CA LYS A 52 9.09 -12.77 11.86
C LYS A 52 8.87 -12.52 13.36
N ARG A 53 7.92 -11.67 13.73
CA ARG A 53 7.60 -11.37 15.15
C ARG A 53 6.67 -12.42 15.77
N HIS A 54 5.89 -13.10 14.94
CA HIS A 54 4.90 -14.10 15.33
C HIS A 54 5.22 -15.45 14.67
N PRO A 55 6.25 -16.18 15.13
CA PRO A 55 6.63 -17.48 14.54
C PRO A 55 5.46 -18.47 14.55
N GLY A 56 5.12 -19.00 13.39
CA GLY A 56 3.98 -19.90 13.18
C GLY A 56 2.70 -19.20 12.71
N SER A 57 2.61 -17.87 12.75
CA SER A 57 1.51 -17.12 12.13
C SER A 57 1.81 -16.82 10.66
N THR A 58 0.77 -16.77 9.83
CA THR A 58 0.85 -16.46 8.40
C THR A 58 -0.17 -15.40 8.02
N ILE A 59 0.20 -14.43 7.20
CA ILE A 59 -0.75 -13.49 6.62
C ILE A 59 -1.14 -13.94 5.21
N SER A 60 -2.42 -14.26 5.02
CA SER A 60 -3.02 -14.53 3.71
C SER A 60 -3.56 -13.24 3.13
N ALA A 61 -2.85 -12.63 2.20
CA ALA A 61 -3.22 -11.33 1.62
C ALA A 61 -3.76 -11.46 0.20
N THR A 62 -4.90 -10.81 -0.06
CA THR A 62 -5.48 -10.64 -1.40
C THR A 62 -5.40 -9.17 -1.80
N TYR A 63 -4.97 -8.90 -3.03
CA TYR A 63 -4.80 -7.55 -3.56
C TYR A 63 -5.87 -7.24 -4.59
N LEU A 64 -6.76 -6.30 -4.27
CA LEU A 64 -8.00 -6.08 -4.99
C LEU A 64 -8.23 -4.60 -5.33
N GLY A 65 -9.18 -4.35 -6.22
CA GLY A 65 -9.76 -3.01 -6.39
C GLY A 65 -10.62 -2.63 -5.19
N GLY A 66 -10.60 -1.35 -4.81
CA GLY A 66 -11.31 -0.89 -3.60
C GLY A 66 -12.81 -1.17 -3.59
N GLN A 67 -13.46 -1.25 -4.75
CA GLN A 67 -14.89 -1.59 -4.85
C GLN A 67 -15.18 -3.05 -4.49
N VAL A 68 -14.27 -3.97 -4.84
CA VAL A 68 -14.39 -5.39 -4.47
C VAL A 68 -14.22 -5.53 -2.96
N ILE A 69 -13.16 -4.91 -2.38
CA ILE A 69 -12.93 -4.88 -0.95
C ILE A 69 -14.16 -4.32 -0.20
N GLN A 70 -14.76 -3.24 -0.73
CA GLN A 70 -15.97 -2.68 -0.13
C GLN A 70 -17.12 -3.71 -0.11
N ALA A 71 -17.37 -4.39 -1.23
CA ALA A 71 -18.43 -5.39 -1.33
C ALA A 71 -18.18 -6.58 -0.39
N ASP A 72 -16.94 -7.04 -0.27
CA ASP A 72 -16.56 -8.15 0.62
C ASP A 72 -16.75 -7.79 2.09
N VAL A 73 -16.41 -6.56 2.50
CA VAL A 73 -16.64 -6.07 3.87
C VAL A 73 -18.14 -5.86 4.16
N GLU A 74 -18.91 -5.31 3.21
CA GLU A 74 -20.36 -5.17 3.32
C GLU A 74 -21.09 -6.52 3.40
N GLY A 75 -20.51 -7.55 2.77
CA GLY A 75 -20.96 -8.93 2.80
C GLY A 75 -20.56 -9.70 4.07
N ASP A 76 -19.94 -9.04 5.07
CA ASP A 76 -19.43 -9.64 6.30
C ASP A 76 -18.49 -10.84 6.08
N ASN A 77 -17.70 -10.79 4.99
CA ASN A 77 -16.67 -11.79 4.74
C ASN A 77 -15.65 -11.79 5.90
N ALA A 78 -15.11 -12.97 6.19
CA ALA A 78 -14.16 -13.17 7.28
C ALA A 78 -12.78 -12.60 6.93
N ILE A 79 -12.62 -11.28 7.01
CA ILE A 79 -11.41 -10.53 6.75
C ILE A 79 -10.93 -9.94 8.08
N ASP A 80 -9.64 -10.07 8.39
CA ASP A 80 -9.09 -9.60 9.67
C ASP A 80 -8.48 -8.20 9.55
N VAL A 81 -7.93 -7.84 8.38
CA VAL A 81 -7.36 -6.51 8.11
C VAL A 81 -7.70 -6.04 6.71
N VAL A 82 -8.07 -4.77 6.61
CA VAL A 82 -8.34 -4.12 5.32
C VAL A 82 -7.50 -2.86 5.18
N ILE A 83 -6.95 -2.65 3.97
CA ILE A 83 -6.37 -1.37 3.54
C ILE A 83 -7.09 -0.89 2.28
N VAL A 84 -7.77 0.24 2.38
CA VAL A 84 -8.54 0.81 1.25
C VAL A 84 -8.57 2.33 1.31
N GLY A 85 -8.89 2.96 0.18
CA GLY A 85 -9.00 4.42 0.06
C GLY A 85 -10.20 5.00 0.82
N LYS A 86 -10.11 6.30 1.13
CA LYS A 86 -11.13 7.06 1.87
C LYS A 86 -12.55 6.87 1.31
N ASN A 87 -12.71 6.89 -0.01
CA ASN A 87 -14.03 6.80 -0.64
C ASN A 87 -14.79 5.51 -0.26
N GLN A 88 -14.09 4.39 -0.10
CA GLN A 88 -14.66 3.12 0.35
C GLN A 88 -14.82 3.11 1.87
N THR A 89 -13.79 3.57 2.60
CA THR A 89 -13.81 3.63 4.06
C THR A 89 -15.02 4.42 4.59
N ASP A 90 -15.34 5.55 3.97
CA ASP A 90 -16.48 6.39 4.37
C ASP A 90 -17.84 5.67 4.24
N LYS A 91 -17.96 4.74 3.29
CA LYS A 91 -19.18 3.94 3.08
C LYS A 91 -19.31 2.77 4.08
N LEU A 92 -18.19 2.33 4.63
CA LEU A 92 -18.09 1.15 5.48
C LEU A 92 -18.30 1.42 6.97
N THR A 93 -18.66 2.63 7.40
CA THR A 93 -18.74 3.03 8.82
C THR A 93 -19.56 2.10 9.70
N GLY A 94 -20.59 1.45 9.15
CA GLY A 94 -21.41 0.45 9.86
C GLY A 94 -20.73 -0.90 10.09
N HIS A 95 -19.74 -1.25 9.28
CA HIS A 95 -19.14 -2.59 9.19
C HIS A 95 -17.73 -2.67 9.78
N ILE A 96 -17.11 -1.55 10.16
CA ILE A 96 -15.72 -1.49 10.56
C ILE A 96 -15.51 -0.91 11.96
N ASN A 97 -14.40 -1.25 12.59
CA ASN A 97 -13.86 -0.55 13.75
C ASN A 97 -13.22 0.77 13.30
N PRO A 98 -12.93 1.72 14.22
CA PRO A 98 -12.36 3.01 13.88
C PRO A 98 -11.15 2.88 12.94
N PRO A 99 -11.20 3.46 11.72
CA PRO A 99 -10.11 3.34 10.77
C PRO A 99 -8.96 4.28 11.10
N VAL A 100 -7.72 3.87 10.80
CA VAL A 100 -6.51 4.66 10.98
C VAL A 100 -6.00 5.11 9.61
N ALA A 101 -5.86 6.41 9.39
CA ALA A 101 -5.20 6.94 8.19
C ALA A 101 -3.71 6.62 8.22
N ILE A 102 -3.18 6.00 7.16
CA ILE A 102 -1.80 5.49 7.12
C ILE A 102 -0.94 6.14 6.04
N LEU A 103 -1.53 6.58 4.96
CA LEU A 103 -0.80 7.19 3.85
C LEU A 103 -1.70 8.11 3.02
N THR A 104 -1.05 8.98 2.27
CA THR A 104 -1.67 9.72 1.17
C THR A 104 -0.96 9.34 -0.13
N ASN A 105 -1.74 8.99 -1.16
CA ASN A 105 -1.25 8.84 -2.52
C ASN A 105 -1.70 10.02 -3.37
N GLN A 106 -0.93 10.38 -4.37
CA GLN A 106 -1.24 11.47 -5.29
C GLN A 106 -0.85 11.09 -6.72
N GLU A 107 -1.37 11.84 -7.68
CA GLU A 107 -1.08 11.64 -9.08
C GLU A 107 0.23 12.33 -9.49
N VAL A 108 0.94 11.69 -10.41
CA VAL A 108 2.08 12.22 -11.14
C VAL A 108 1.91 11.89 -12.62
N ILE A 109 2.67 12.55 -13.48
CA ILE A 109 2.78 12.15 -14.86
C ILE A 109 3.97 11.20 -14.95
N LEU A 110 3.70 9.92 -15.16
CA LEU A 110 4.70 8.88 -15.34
C LEU A 110 5.26 8.94 -16.76
N VAL A 111 6.55 9.05 -16.89
CA VAL A 111 7.26 9.05 -18.18
C VAL A 111 8.45 8.10 -18.13
N PRO A 112 8.92 7.54 -19.27
CA PRO A 112 10.18 6.82 -19.32
C PRO A 112 11.33 7.70 -18.79
N LYS A 113 12.25 7.13 -18.01
CA LYS A 113 13.31 7.87 -17.27
C LYS A 113 14.10 8.89 -18.08
N ARG A 114 14.29 8.64 -19.37
CA ARG A 114 15.05 9.51 -20.27
C ARG A 114 14.17 10.30 -21.24
N SER A 115 12.86 10.29 -21.04
CA SER A 115 11.95 11.02 -21.91
C SER A 115 12.09 12.52 -21.70
N THR A 116 12.09 13.26 -22.81
CA THR A 116 12.07 14.74 -22.82
C THR A 116 10.78 15.27 -23.43
N LYS A 117 9.85 14.37 -23.83
CA LYS A 117 8.65 14.70 -24.61
C LYS A 117 7.57 15.37 -23.74
N VAL A 118 7.47 14.95 -22.48
CA VAL A 118 6.49 15.48 -21.52
C VAL A 118 7.25 15.93 -20.26
N LYS A 119 7.12 17.22 -19.91
CA LYS A 119 7.80 17.87 -18.79
C LYS A 119 6.83 18.58 -17.84
N SER A 120 5.57 18.67 -18.23
CA SER A 120 4.51 19.31 -17.46
C SER A 120 3.14 18.71 -17.79
N LEU A 121 2.15 19.00 -16.97
CA LEU A 121 0.75 18.61 -17.23
C LEU A 121 0.24 19.16 -18.57
N LYS A 122 0.67 20.38 -18.95
CA LYS A 122 0.28 21.00 -20.23
C LYS A 122 0.70 20.18 -21.43
N ASP A 123 1.84 19.52 -21.36
CA ASP A 123 2.39 18.78 -22.48
C ASP A 123 1.55 17.56 -22.89
N LEU A 124 0.68 17.07 -21.98
CA LEU A 124 -0.26 16.00 -22.32
C LEU A 124 -1.28 16.39 -23.41
N ALA A 125 -1.51 17.69 -23.58
CA ALA A 125 -2.39 18.22 -24.64
C ALA A 125 -1.66 18.55 -25.95
N ASN A 126 -0.32 18.40 -26.01
CA ASN A 126 0.44 18.68 -27.23
C ASN A 126 0.14 17.64 -28.33
N PRO A 127 -0.03 18.08 -29.59
CA PRO A 127 -0.24 17.13 -30.71
C PRO A 127 0.86 16.08 -30.79
N GLY A 128 0.45 14.82 -31.01
CA GLY A 128 1.36 13.68 -31.19
C GLY A 128 1.93 13.11 -29.88
N VAL A 129 1.51 13.59 -28.71
CA VAL A 129 1.77 12.93 -27.42
C VAL A 129 0.75 11.81 -27.26
N ARG A 130 1.22 10.57 -27.03
CA ARG A 130 0.37 9.43 -26.72
C ARG A 130 0.21 9.34 -25.21
N VAL A 131 -1.02 9.45 -24.71
CA VAL A 131 -1.34 9.48 -23.28
C VAL A 131 -2.00 8.17 -22.84
N GLY A 132 -1.57 7.63 -21.70
CA GLY A 132 -2.23 6.56 -20.99
C GLY A 132 -3.02 7.10 -19.79
N LEU A 133 -4.25 6.63 -19.63
CA LEU A 133 -5.08 6.92 -18.46
C LEU A 133 -5.64 5.61 -17.87
N GLY A 134 -6.04 5.64 -16.60
CA GLY A 134 -6.94 4.63 -16.08
C GLY A 134 -8.35 4.85 -16.66
N ASN A 135 -9.13 3.79 -16.82
CA ASN A 135 -10.54 3.90 -17.18
C ASN A 135 -11.36 4.59 -16.07
N ALA A 136 -12.62 4.94 -16.35
CA ALA A 136 -13.44 5.71 -15.41
C ALA A 136 -13.71 4.97 -14.10
N ASP A 137 -13.71 3.64 -14.11
CA ASP A 137 -14.04 2.80 -12.96
C ASP A 137 -12.83 2.47 -12.11
N SER A 138 -11.62 2.68 -12.60
CA SER A 138 -10.39 2.48 -11.84
C SER A 138 -10.09 3.67 -10.91
N ALA A 139 -9.44 3.41 -9.77
CA ALA A 139 -9.03 4.46 -8.84
C ALA A 139 -8.12 5.50 -9.52
N VAL A 140 -7.07 5.05 -10.23
CA VAL A 140 -6.14 5.92 -10.95
C VAL A 140 -6.86 6.74 -12.03
N GLY A 141 -7.84 6.16 -12.73
CA GLY A 141 -8.60 6.88 -13.75
C GLY A 141 -9.59 7.90 -13.17
N THR A 142 -10.21 7.60 -12.03
CA THR A 142 -11.08 8.54 -11.30
C THR A 142 -10.29 9.76 -10.84
N LEU A 143 -9.10 9.56 -10.25
CA LEU A 143 -8.25 10.66 -9.79
C LEU A 143 -7.69 11.47 -10.96
N ALA A 144 -7.20 10.81 -12.01
CA ALA A 144 -6.72 11.48 -13.23
C ALA A 144 -7.79 12.41 -13.83
N ARG A 145 -9.06 11.95 -13.90
CA ARG A 145 -10.17 12.80 -14.35
C ARG A 145 -10.42 13.97 -13.40
N GLY A 146 -10.21 13.77 -12.10
CA GLY A 146 -10.25 14.85 -11.11
C GLY A 146 -9.21 15.93 -11.36
N VAL A 147 -7.97 15.53 -11.67
CA VAL A 147 -6.89 16.45 -12.08
C VAL A 147 -7.28 17.24 -13.32
N LEU A 148 -7.74 16.54 -14.38
CA LEU A 148 -8.13 17.17 -15.63
C LEU A 148 -9.31 18.15 -15.45
N LYS A 149 -10.28 17.78 -14.60
CA LYS A 149 -11.42 18.64 -14.27
C LYS A 149 -10.97 19.92 -13.56
N LYS A 150 -10.05 19.83 -12.60
CA LYS A 150 -9.48 21.01 -11.93
C LYS A 150 -8.69 21.86 -12.92
N ALA A 151 -7.90 21.25 -13.79
CA ALA A 151 -7.15 21.97 -14.82
C ALA A 151 -8.06 22.73 -15.79
N ALA A 152 -9.24 22.20 -16.15
CA ALA A 152 -10.20 22.89 -16.99
C ALA A 152 -10.72 24.21 -16.36
N LEU A 153 -10.72 24.29 -15.04
CA LEU A 153 -11.15 25.48 -14.30
C LEU A 153 -10.01 26.48 -14.05
N ASP A 154 -8.77 26.08 -14.32
CA ASP A 154 -7.60 26.93 -14.17
C ASP A 154 -7.34 27.68 -15.50
N PRO A 155 -7.33 29.04 -15.48
CA PRO A 155 -7.08 29.84 -16.69
C PRO A 155 -5.78 29.52 -17.43
N ALA A 156 -4.77 28.94 -16.72
CA ALA A 156 -3.50 28.56 -17.31
C ALA A 156 -3.62 27.37 -18.28
N TYR A 157 -4.71 26.58 -18.21
CA TYR A 157 -4.95 25.40 -19.02
C TYR A 157 -6.12 25.60 -20.00
N GLY A 158 -7.21 26.20 -19.52
CA GLY A 158 -8.42 26.46 -20.30
C GLY A 158 -9.42 25.29 -20.31
N ILE A 159 -10.68 25.63 -20.59
CA ILE A 159 -11.82 24.71 -20.48
C ILE A 159 -11.75 23.51 -21.42
N ASP A 160 -11.03 23.62 -22.51
CA ASP A 160 -10.84 22.59 -23.53
C ASP A 160 -9.64 21.65 -23.26
N PHE A 161 -8.88 21.90 -22.19
CA PHE A 161 -7.70 21.11 -21.83
C PHE A 161 -8.01 19.59 -21.67
N PRO A 162 -9.07 19.17 -20.94
CA PRO A 162 -9.42 17.74 -20.84
C PRO A 162 -9.73 17.09 -22.17
N GLN A 163 -10.40 17.80 -23.08
CA GLN A 163 -10.71 17.29 -24.42
C GLN A 163 -9.45 17.08 -25.25
N LYS A 164 -8.47 18.00 -25.15
CA LYS A 164 -7.17 17.85 -25.84
C LYS A 164 -6.37 16.64 -25.29
N VAL A 165 -6.32 16.48 -23.97
CA VAL A 165 -5.69 15.29 -23.36
C VAL A 165 -6.41 14.01 -23.80
N ARG A 166 -7.76 14.02 -23.83
CA ARG A 166 -8.55 12.89 -24.26
C ARG A 166 -8.30 12.54 -25.73
N ALA A 167 -8.15 13.53 -26.61
CA ALA A 167 -7.82 13.29 -28.02
C ALA A 167 -6.43 12.62 -28.18
N ASN A 168 -5.52 12.85 -27.25
CA ASN A 168 -4.21 12.23 -27.19
C ASN A 168 -4.18 10.90 -26.43
N THR A 169 -5.30 10.51 -25.77
CA THR A 169 -5.38 9.26 -25.02
C THR A 169 -5.49 8.08 -25.96
N THR A 170 -4.46 7.27 -26.06
CA THR A 170 -4.35 6.09 -26.92
C THR A 170 -4.47 4.78 -26.15
N PHE A 171 -4.51 4.84 -24.80
CA PHE A 171 -4.64 3.68 -23.95
C PHE A 171 -5.45 4.02 -22.69
N GLU A 172 -6.42 3.15 -22.36
CA GLU A 172 -7.14 3.19 -21.09
C GLU A 172 -7.00 1.82 -20.37
N GLY A 173 -6.34 1.83 -19.19
CA GLY A 173 -6.11 0.65 -18.36
C GLY A 173 -7.18 0.45 -17.30
N THR A 174 -7.42 -0.78 -16.88
CA THR A 174 -8.36 -1.12 -15.80
C THR A 174 -7.75 -0.98 -14.40
N SER A 175 -6.43 -0.83 -14.34
CA SER A 175 -5.65 -0.70 -13.10
C SER A 175 -4.45 0.24 -13.27
N GLY A 176 -3.82 0.66 -12.15
CA GLY A 176 -2.55 1.37 -12.19
C GLY A 176 -1.44 0.55 -12.86
N VAL A 177 -1.44 -0.77 -12.64
CA VAL A 177 -0.46 -1.69 -13.27
C VAL A 177 -0.55 -1.66 -14.79
N ASP A 178 -1.77 -1.65 -15.35
CA ASP A 178 -1.96 -1.57 -16.82
C ASP A 178 -1.39 -0.26 -17.37
N VAL A 179 -1.65 0.84 -16.66
CA VAL A 179 -1.16 2.18 -17.03
C VAL A 179 0.37 2.23 -17.01
N VAL A 180 1.01 1.69 -15.96
CA VAL A 180 2.47 1.58 -15.84
C VAL A 180 3.05 0.72 -16.96
N ASN A 181 2.43 -0.42 -17.25
CA ASN A 181 2.86 -1.32 -18.32
C ASN A 181 2.78 -0.66 -19.71
N ALA A 182 1.78 0.18 -19.96
CA ALA A 182 1.65 0.92 -21.21
C ALA A 182 2.80 1.93 -21.42
N VAL A 183 3.29 2.57 -20.34
CA VAL A 183 4.49 3.42 -20.39
C VAL A 183 5.74 2.56 -20.56
N SER A 184 5.85 1.44 -19.83
CA SER A 184 7.02 0.57 -19.87
C SER A 184 7.25 -0.07 -21.26
N SER A 185 6.17 -0.45 -21.94
CA SER A 185 6.19 -1.04 -23.28
C SER A 185 6.40 -0.01 -24.41
N GLY A 186 6.32 1.30 -24.09
CA GLY A 186 6.33 2.37 -25.11
C GLY A 186 5.01 2.48 -25.91
N THR A 187 3.93 1.85 -25.47
CA THR A 187 2.60 2.02 -26.04
C THR A 187 2.13 3.47 -25.94
N VAL A 188 2.46 4.12 -24.82
CA VAL A 188 2.21 5.55 -24.58
C VAL A 188 3.51 6.29 -24.24
N ASP A 189 3.52 7.60 -24.45
CA ASP A 189 4.68 8.46 -24.15
C ASP A 189 4.67 8.94 -22.69
N ALA A 190 3.48 9.04 -22.10
CA ALA A 190 3.25 9.45 -20.72
C ALA A 190 1.91 8.92 -20.22
N ALA A 191 1.75 8.82 -18.91
CA ALA A 191 0.49 8.47 -18.29
C ALA A 191 0.29 9.25 -16.99
N ILE A 192 -0.97 9.50 -16.61
CA ILE A 192 -1.28 9.93 -15.24
C ILE A 192 -1.37 8.66 -14.39
N ALA A 193 -0.52 8.57 -13.37
CA ALA A 193 -0.35 7.41 -12.51
C ALA A 193 -0.10 7.84 -11.06
N PHE A 194 -0.10 6.92 -10.13
CA PHE A 194 0.22 7.23 -8.73
C PHE A 194 1.71 7.50 -8.54
N VAL A 195 2.06 8.37 -7.59
CA VAL A 195 3.45 8.62 -7.19
C VAL A 195 4.14 7.32 -6.75
N SER A 196 3.40 6.40 -6.12
CA SER A 196 3.90 5.07 -5.73
C SER A 196 4.25 4.14 -6.89
N ASP A 197 3.81 4.45 -8.11
CA ASP A 197 4.10 3.66 -9.30
C ASP A 197 5.45 4.05 -9.96
N VAL A 198 6.09 5.11 -9.45
CA VAL A 198 7.36 5.60 -9.99
C VAL A 198 8.53 4.73 -9.51
N ASP A 199 8.88 3.71 -10.29
CA ASP A 199 10.17 3.02 -10.12
C ASP A 199 11.28 3.91 -10.68
N PRO A 200 12.16 4.52 -9.84
CA PRO A 200 13.17 5.48 -10.29
C PRO A 200 14.25 4.85 -11.15
N SER A 201 14.30 3.53 -11.26
CA SER A 201 15.20 2.83 -12.19
C SER A 201 14.71 2.89 -13.64
N LYS A 202 13.40 2.95 -13.85
CA LYS A 202 12.73 2.87 -15.16
C LYS A 202 12.03 4.15 -15.58
N PHE A 203 11.48 4.90 -14.61
CA PHE A 203 10.60 6.02 -14.85
C PHE A 203 11.06 7.30 -14.16
N SER A 204 10.50 8.42 -14.60
CA SER A 204 10.48 9.69 -13.88
C SER A 204 9.04 10.11 -13.63
N GLY A 205 8.78 10.66 -12.46
CA GLY A 205 7.52 11.31 -12.14
C GLY A 205 7.61 12.82 -12.40
N VAL A 206 6.82 13.33 -13.34
CA VAL A 206 6.66 14.77 -13.55
C VAL A 206 5.53 15.26 -12.66
N GLY A 207 5.82 16.24 -11.81
CA GLY A 207 4.86 16.77 -10.83
C GLY A 207 3.64 17.41 -11.48
N ILE A 208 2.48 17.16 -10.90
CA ILE A 208 1.23 17.89 -11.18
C ILE A 208 1.13 19.03 -10.16
N PRO A 209 0.80 20.27 -10.55
CA PRO A 209 0.66 21.38 -9.61
C PRO A 209 -0.28 21.02 -8.45
N ASP A 210 0.09 21.37 -7.21
CA ASP A 210 -0.61 20.96 -6.00
C ASP A 210 -2.09 21.38 -5.98
N ASN A 211 -2.43 22.58 -6.49
CA ASN A 211 -3.79 23.06 -6.61
C ASN A 211 -4.65 22.22 -7.57
N LEU A 212 -4.02 21.52 -8.51
CA LEU A 212 -4.69 20.66 -9.49
C LEU A 212 -4.67 19.21 -9.08
N ASN A 213 -3.69 18.81 -8.28
CA ASN A 213 -3.53 17.40 -7.90
C ASN A 213 -4.72 16.92 -7.05
N VAL A 214 -4.98 15.64 -7.15
CA VAL A 214 -6.02 14.95 -6.36
C VAL A 214 -5.32 13.91 -5.51
N GLN A 215 -5.55 14.01 -4.21
CA GLN A 215 -4.96 13.12 -3.23
C GLN A 215 -5.98 12.07 -2.79
N SER A 216 -5.52 10.85 -2.57
CA SER A 216 -6.29 9.77 -1.96
C SER A 216 -5.65 9.37 -0.64
N VAL A 217 -6.39 9.49 0.45
CA VAL A 217 -5.98 9.01 1.77
C VAL A 217 -6.39 7.54 1.89
N TYR A 218 -5.47 6.70 2.35
CA TYR A 218 -5.74 5.29 2.62
C TYR A 218 -5.81 5.03 4.11
N TYR A 219 -6.70 4.13 4.45
CA TYR A 219 -6.96 3.73 5.83
C TYR A 219 -6.70 2.25 6.00
N VAL A 220 -6.24 1.89 7.20
CA VAL A 220 -6.20 0.50 7.67
C VAL A 220 -7.19 0.33 8.80
N PHE A 221 -7.89 -0.79 8.84
CA PHE A 221 -8.85 -1.12 9.89
C PHE A 221 -9.08 -2.63 9.99
N VAL A 222 -9.70 -3.02 11.11
CA VAL A 222 -10.22 -4.35 11.36
C VAL A 222 -11.74 -4.32 11.13
N PRO A 223 -12.32 -5.11 10.21
CA PRO A 223 -13.76 -5.25 10.07
C PRO A 223 -14.41 -5.80 11.35
N LYS A 224 -15.69 -5.51 11.56
CA LYS A 224 -16.44 -6.06 12.72
C LYS A 224 -16.66 -7.58 12.61
N SER A 225 -16.67 -8.11 11.38
CA SER A 225 -16.78 -9.53 11.05
C SER A 225 -15.47 -10.32 11.21
N ALA A 226 -14.35 -9.65 11.57
CA ALA A 226 -13.05 -10.27 11.72
C ALA A 226 -13.05 -11.44 12.69
N LYS A 227 -12.50 -12.59 12.28
CA LYS A 227 -12.38 -13.78 13.15
C LYS A 227 -11.18 -13.68 14.08
N ASN A 228 -10.08 -13.07 13.60
CA ASN A 228 -8.83 -12.90 14.34
C ASN A 228 -8.58 -11.41 14.63
N ALA A 229 -9.57 -10.73 15.23
CA ALA A 229 -9.52 -9.29 15.48
C ALA A 229 -8.30 -8.86 16.32
N ALA A 230 -7.81 -9.71 17.24
CA ALA A 230 -6.62 -9.43 18.04
C ALA A 230 -5.37 -9.32 17.16
N ALA A 231 -5.10 -10.32 16.33
CA ALA A 231 -4.00 -10.34 15.38
C ALA A 231 -4.14 -9.24 14.31
N GLY A 232 -5.37 -8.99 13.86
CA GLY A 232 -5.68 -7.87 12.97
C GLY A 232 -5.29 -6.52 13.59
N ASN A 233 -5.59 -6.27 14.86
CA ASN A 233 -5.21 -5.03 15.55
C ASN A 233 -3.69 -4.91 15.75
N GLU A 234 -2.97 -6.00 15.98
CA GLU A 234 -1.51 -5.99 16.02
C GLU A 234 -0.90 -5.59 14.67
N LEU A 235 -1.45 -6.13 13.57
CA LEU A 235 -1.02 -5.75 12.23
C LEU A 235 -1.35 -4.29 11.91
N VAL A 236 -2.54 -3.79 12.29
CA VAL A 236 -2.90 -2.36 12.20
C VAL A 236 -1.91 -1.50 12.99
N THR A 237 -1.54 -1.93 14.20
CA THR A 237 -0.55 -1.22 15.03
C THR A 237 0.82 -1.18 14.36
N LEU A 238 1.28 -2.28 13.77
CA LEU A 238 2.55 -2.32 13.01
C LEU A 238 2.51 -1.34 11.83
N ILE A 239 1.45 -1.38 11.03
CA ILE A 239 1.31 -0.56 9.82
C ILE A 239 1.25 0.93 10.16
N SER A 240 0.54 1.31 11.24
CA SER A 240 0.38 2.70 11.69
C SER A 240 1.51 3.20 12.61
N SER A 241 2.55 2.41 12.83
CA SER A 241 3.71 2.78 13.64
C SER A 241 4.70 3.67 12.86
N LYS A 242 5.66 4.28 13.58
CA LYS A 242 6.80 4.99 12.95
C LYS A 242 7.58 4.10 11.97
N GLN A 243 7.67 2.80 12.24
CA GLN A 243 8.28 1.84 11.31
C GLN A 243 7.43 1.69 10.06
N GLY A 244 6.11 1.61 10.22
CA GLY A 244 5.16 1.56 9.12
C GLY A 244 5.23 2.81 8.24
N ASP A 245 5.25 4.00 8.84
CA ASP A 245 5.41 5.27 8.12
C ASP A 245 6.72 5.28 7.29
N ALA A 246 7.84 4.84 7.86
CA ALA A 246 9.12 4.79 7.16
C ALA A 246 9.07 3.82 5.96
N ILE A 247 8.41 2.67 6.11
CA ILE A 247 8.21 1.71 5.01
C ILE A 247 7.37 2.37 3.92
N LEU A 248 6.20 2.89 4.24
CA LEU A 248 5.31 3.53 3.26
C LEU A 248 6.01 4.67 2.53
N HIS A 249 6.72 5.53 3.26
CA HIS A 249 7.48 6.63 2.67
C HIS A 249 8.58 6.15 1.70
N SER A 250 9.23 5.01 1.98
CA SER A 250 10.25 4.44 1.08
C SER A 250 9.69 4.00 -0.28
N TYR A 251 8.37 3.81 -0.39
CA TYR A 251 7.64 3.54 -1.64
C TYR A 251 7.02 4.78 -2.27
N GLY A 252 7.38 5.99 -1.81
CA GLY A 252 6.92 7.25 -2.39
C GLY A 252 5.57 7.75 -1.90
N TYR A 253 4.92 7.07 -0.95
CA TYR A 253 3.70 7.60 -0.34
C TYR A 253 4.00 8.79 0.55
N LEU A 254 3.04 9.71 0.61
CA LEU A 254 3.08 10.84 1.52
C LEU A 254 2.46 10.45 2.88
N PRO A 255 2.84 11.15 3.97
CA PRO A 255 2.18 10.95 5.26
C PRO A 255 0.68 11.27 5.16
N PRO A 256 -0.16 10.66 5.99
CA PRO A 256 -1.58 11.01 6.06
C PRO A 256 -1.74 12.46 6.53
N PRO A 257 -2.87 13.12 6.20
CA PRO A 257 -3.17 14.45 6.71
C PRO A 257 -3.10 14.48 8.24
N LYS A 258 -2.52 15.55 8.81
CA LYS A 258 -2.55 15.75 10.25
C LYS A 258 -4.01 15.89 10.70
N ARG A 259 -4.36 15.16 11.75
CA ARG A 259 -5.67 15.28 12.42
C ARG A 259 -5.84 16.63 13.07
#